data_3c31de22b4892ca2aa3e056d20d273e2
#
_entry.id   3c31de22b4892ca2aa3e056d20d273e2
#
_cell.length_a   1.000
_cell.length_b   1.000
_cell.length_c   1.000
_cell.angle_alpha   90.00
_cell.angle_beta   90.00
_cell.angle_gamma   90.00
#
_symmetry.space_group_name_H-M   'P 1'
#
loop_
_entity.id
_entity.type
_entity.pdbx_description
1 polymer ?
#
loop_
_entity_poly.entity_id
_entity_poly.type
_entity_poly.pdbx_seq_one_letter_code
_entity_poly.pdbx_strand_id
1 'polypeptide(L)'
;MALQPIVDATGREVGVELLFRHPPASSAPTMSSEADHEFATTTVVDLLEEHRTLGGAGPGLLFVHASRAFLVGRQPLPCPSDRVVVEVLEGVAVDDEVVAGVLELRRRGYRIAIDDWEGGEDRVALLPFADFVKVDLEAITAIRLPGVVARARELCPGGVMVVVERIETEDDRQAALDAGADLFQGYLLATPDLV
;
A
#
# COMPACT_ATOMS: atom_id res chain seq x y z
N MET A 1 12.45 5.60 -10.18
CA MET A 1 11.29 5.15 -9.43
C MET A 1 10.07 5.18 -10.34
N ALA A 2 8.92 4.68 -9.90
CA ALA A 2 7.69 4.79 -10.69
C ALA A 2 6.52 5.14 -9.76
N LEU A 3 5.59 5.91 -10.28
CA LEU A 3 4.31 6.21 -9.62
C LEU A 3 3.22 5.42 -10.33
N GLN A 4 2.46 4.62 -9.58
CA GLN A 4 1.33 3.88 -10.13
C GLN A 4 0.02 4.43 -9.57
N PRO A 5 -0.90 4.90 -10.45
CA PRO A 5 -2.18 5.44 -10.03
C PRO A 5 -3.07 4.39 -9.34
N ILE A 6 -3.77 4.84 -8.29
CA ILE A 6 -4.87 4.14 -7.64
C ILE A 6 -6.13 4.93 -7.94
N VAL A 7 -7.13 4.29 -8.53
CA VAL A 7 -8.34 4.95 -9.02
C VAL A 7 -9.61 4.43 -8.32
N ASP A 8 -10.67 5.22 -8.34
CA ASP A 8 -12.00 4.80 -7.91
C ASP A 8 -12.77 4.07 -9.05
N ALA A 9 -13.98 3.60 -8.77
CA ALA A 9 -14.82 2.89 -9.74
C ALA A 9 -15.16 3.72 -10.98
N THR A 10 -15.04 5.05 -10.91
CA THR A 10 -15.26 5.97 -12.05
C THR A 10 -14.01 6.20 -12.89
N GLY A 11 -12.85 5.65 -12.47
CA GLY A 11 -11.55 5.86 -13.09
C GLY A 11 -10.86 7.16 -12.66
N ARG A 12 -11.39 7.84 -11.63
CA ARG A 12 -10.76 9.05 -11.10
C ARG A 12 -9.62 8.65 -10.15
N GLU A 13 -8.45 9.26 -10.33
CA GLU A 13 -7.31 9.07 -9.44
C GLU A 13 -7.62 9.55 -8.02
N VAL A 14 -7.41 8.67 -7.05
CA VAL A 14 -7.54 8.91 -5.61
C VAL A 14 -6.17 9.10 -4.97
N GLY A 15 -5.16 8.44 -5.52
CA GLY A 15 -3.79 8.50 -5.05
C GLY A 15 -2.84 7.81 -6.01
N VAL A 16 -1.58 7.79 -5.61
CA VAL A 16 -0.51 7.08 -6.32
C VAL A 16 0.29 6.25 -5.35
N GLU A 17 0.74 5.08 -5.78
CA GLU A 17 1.72 4.28 -5.08
C GLU A 17 3.10 4.55 -5.63
N LEU A 18 4.07 4.71 -4.72
CA LEU A 18 5.45 4.94 -5.04
C LEU A 18 6.20 3.60 -5.09
N LEU A 19 6.47 3.15 -6.31
CA LEU A 19 7.15 1.89 -6.57
C LEU A 19 8.66 2.09 -6.76
N PHE A 20 9.45 1.30 -6.04
CA PHE A 20 10.89 1.26 -6.24
C PHE A 20 11.23 0.22 -7.31
N ARG A 21 11.82 0.67 -8.44
CA ARG A 21 12.35 -0.24 -9.47
C ARG A 21 13.86 -0.22 -9.48
N HIS A 22 14.48 -1.39 -9.36
CA HIS A 22 15.90 -1.52 -9.68
C HIS A 22 16.14 -1.24 -11.16
N PRO A 23 17.24 -0.53 -11.51
CA PRO A 23 17.59 -0.33 -12.91
C PRO A 23 17.80 -1.70 -13.60
N PRO A 24 17.44 -1.83 -14.90
CA PRO A 24 17.39 -3.11 -15.61
C PRO A 24 18.75 -3.81 -15.87
N ALA A 25 19.85 -3.31 -15.32
CA ALA A 25 21.21 -3.79 -15.60
C ALA A 25 21.83 -4.65 -14.49
N SER A 26 21.13 -4.99 -13.44
CA SER A 26 21.67 -5.91 -12.43
C SER A 26 20.85 -7.20 -12.42
N SER A 27 21.50 -8.32 -12.70
CA SER A 27 21.07 -9.66 -12.31
C SER A 27 21.08 -9.79 -10.77
N ALA A 28 20.62 -8.78 -10.06
CA ALA A 28 20.51 -8.75 -8.61
C ALA A 28 19.24 -9.48 -8.19
N PRO A 29 19.29 -10.23 -7.08
CA PRO A 29 18.15 -10.96 -6.56
C PRO A 29 16.99 -9.99 -6.28
N THR A 30 15.79 -10.48 -6.45
CA THR A 30 14.53 -9.87 -5.96
C THR A 30 14.76 -9.23 -4.60
N MET A 31 14.24 -8.03 -4.37
CA MET A 31 14.32 -7.38 -3.04
C MET A 31 13.77 -8.34 -1.98
N SER A 32 14.67 -9.01 -1.29
CA SER A 32 14.33 -10.08 -0.36
C SER A 32 14.93 -9.84 1.03
N SER A 33 15.66 -8.73 1.20
CA SER A 33 16.27 -8.39 2.50
C SER A 33 15.63 -7.15 3.11
N GLU A 34 15.54 -7.13 4.43
CA GLU A 34 15.09 -5.97 5.20
C GLU A 34 15.91 -4.70 4.86
N ALA A 35 17.20 -4.88 4.53
CA ALA A 35 18.07 -3.78 4.12
C ALA A 35 17.68 -3.16 2.76
N ASP A 36 17.16 -3.95 1.83
CA ASP A 36 16.69 -3.45 0.53
C ASP A 36 15.40 -2.63 0.71
N HIS A 37 14.49 -3.08 1.56
CA HIS A 37 13.28 -2.34 1.93
C HIS A 37 13.62 -1.05 2.68
N GLU A 38 14.59 -1.10 3.60
CA GLU A 38 15.05 0.08 4.33
C GLU A 38 15.67 1.13 3.41
N PHE A 39 16.51 0.70 2.45
CA PHE A 39 17.09 1.59 1.44
C PHE A 39 16.01 2.19 0.52
N ALA A 40 15.07 1.37 0.05
CA ALA A 40 13.96 1.82 -0.77
C ALA A 40 13.12 2.88 -0.03
N THR A 41 12.74 2.60 1.21
CA THR A 41 11.93 3.53 2.01
C THR A 41 12.69 4.84 2.31
N THR A 42 13.99 4.78 2.58
CA THR A 42 14.82 6.00 2.81
C THR A 42 14.86 6.87 1.54
N THR A 43 15.06 6.25 0.37
CA THR A 43 15.06 6.96 -0.91
C THR A 43 13.71 7.60 -1.20
N VAL A 44 12.61 6.90 -0.87
CA VAL A 44 11.24 7.43 -0.97
C VAL A 44 11.04 8.63 -0.07
N VAL A 45 11.54 8.57 1.16
CA VAL A 45 11.49 9.68 2.12
C VAL A 45 12.19 10.93 1.57
N ASP A 46 13.40 10.77 1.05
CA ASP A 46 14.18 11.88 0.47
C ASP A 46 13.44 12.52 -0.72
N LEU A 47 12.80 11.70 -1.55
CA LEU A 47 12.02 12.19 -2.69
C LEU A 47 10.69 12.86 -2.29
N LEU A 48 10.05 12.41 -1.22
CA LEU A 48 8.88 13.11 -0.66
C LEU A 48 9.24 14.52 -0.18
N GLU A 49 10.40 14.67 0.44
CA GLU A 49 10.93 15.98 0.84
C GLU A 49 11.18 16.86 -0.40
N GLU A 50 11.79 16.30 -1.44
CA GLU A 50 12.08 17.01 -2.69
C GLU A 50 10.79 17.37 -3.44
N HIS A 51 9.84 16.46 -3.58
CA HIS A 51 8.55 16.68 -4.23
C HIS A 51 7.67 17.68 -3.47
N ARG A 52 7.72 17.68 -2.15
CA ARG A 52 7.03 18.69 -1.34
C ARG A 52 7.53 20.10 -1.65
N THR A 53 8.81 20.23 -1.94
CA THR A 53 9.45 21.51 -2.31
C THR A 53 9.08 21.94 -3.73
N LEU A 54 8.85 20.99 -4.64
CA LEU A 54 8.55 21.23 -6.06
C LEU A 54 7.04 21.35 -6.37
N GLY A 55 6.15 21.14 -5.39
CA GLY A 55 4.69 21.24 -5.57
C GLY A 55 4.08 20.14 -6.45
N GLY A 56 4.77 19.01 -6.62
CA GLY A 56 4.57 18.04 -7.70
C GLY A 56 3.70 16.80 -7.40
N ALA A 57 3.04 16.67 -6.28
CA ALA A 57 2.00 15.64 -6.15
C ALA A 57 0.62 16.28 -6.33
N GLY A 58 -0.18 15.74 -7.22
CA GLY A 58 -1.59 16.10 -7.37
C GLY A 58 -2.36 16.01 -6.03
N PRO A 59 -3.65 16.34 -5.95
CA PRO A 59 -4.42 16.40 -4.70
C PRO A 59 -4.69 15.05 -4.03
N GLY A 60 -4.11 13.94 -4.52
CA GLY A 60 -4.37 12.57 -4.08
C GLY A 60 -3.54 12.10 -2.87
N LEU A 61 -3.79 10.86 -2.49
CA LEU A 61 -3.02 10.14 -1.47
C LEU A 61 -1.71 9.62 -2.05
N LEU A 62 -0.67 9.53 -1.20
CA LEU A 62 0.60 8.93 -1.55
C LEU A 62 0.84 7.68 -0.70
N PHE A 63 0.83 6.54 -1.34
CA PHE A 63 1.08 5.25 -0.73
C PHE A 63 2.58 4.96 -0.78
N VAL A 64 3.15 4.59 0.37
CA VAL A 64 4.60 4.36 0.52
C VAL A 64 4.86 3.10 1.34
N HIS A 65 5.70 2.23 0.81
CA HIS A 65 6.17 1.03 1.49
C HIS A 65 7.00 1.41 2.72
N ALA A 66 6.72 0.82 3.87
CA ALA A 66 7.47 1.04 5.09
C ALA A 66 8.17 -0.24 5.55
N SER A 67 9.50 -0.16 5.69
CA SER A 67 10.25 -1.22 6.36
C SER A 67 9.89 -1.27 7.85
N ARG A 68 10.22 -2.40 8.50
CA ARG A 68 10.04 -2.54 9.95
C ARG A 68 10.69 -1.39 10.73
N ALA A 69 11.87 -0.91 10.31
CA ALA A 69 12.59 0.16 11.01
C ALA A 69 11.78 1.46 11.09
N PHE A 70 11.02 1.79 10.04
CA PHE A 70 10.10 2.93 10.06
C PHE A 70 8.88 2.66 10.92
N LEU A 71 8.28 1.47 10.78
CA LEU A 71 7.08 1.10 11.53
C LEU A 71 7.31 1.17 13.05
N VAL A 72 8.46 0.71 13.53
CA VAL A 72 8.82 0.72 14.96
C VAL A 72 9.49 2.01 15.42
N GLY A 73 9.58 3.02 14.56
CA GLY A 73 10.11 4.34 14.90
C GLY A 73 11.62 4.43 15.06
N ARG A 74 12.39 3.41 14.59
CA ARG A 74 13.86 3.47 14.57
C ARG A 74 14.39 4.45 13.52
N GLN A 75 13.61 4.68 12.48
CA GLN A 75 13.87 5.69 11.47
C GLN A 75 12.68 6.68 11.42
N PRO A 76 12.95 7.99 11.29
CA PRO A 76 11.88 8.98 11.19
C PRO A 76 11.24 8.94 9.80
N LEU A 77 9.91 8.81 9.74
CA LEU A 77 9.18 9.17 8.54
C LEU A 77 9.15 10.70 8.39
N PRO A 78 9.12 11.23 7.16
CA PRO A 78 8.96 12.67 6.93
C PRO A 78 7.66 13.18 7.57
N CYS A 79 7.50 14.47 7.63
CA CYS A 79 6.40 15.16 8.32
C CYS A 79 5.07 14.41 8.27
N PRO A 80 4.33 14.30 9.39
CA PRO A 80 3.00 13.71 9.40
C PRO A 80 2.12 14.41 8.36
N SER A 81 1.48 13.64 7.53
CA SER A 81 0.63 14.15 6.46
C SER A 81 -0.62 13.30 6.37
N ASP A 82 -1.76 13.94 6.36
CA ASP A 82 -3.06 13.30 6.08
C ASP A 82 -3.15 12.72 4.67
N ARG A 83 -2.15 13.02 3.82
CA ARG A 83 -2.02 12.52 2.45
C ARG A 83 -1.11 11.31 2.30
N VAL A 84 -0.29 10.99 3.32
CA VAL A 84 0.61 9.83 3.29
C VAL A 84 -0.10 8.61 3.87
N VAL A 85 -0.07 7.53 3.09
CA VAL A 85 -0.51 6.19 3.50
C VAL A 85 0.73 5.33 3.66
N VAL A 86 0.94 4.85 4.86
CA VAL A 86 2.08 3.97 5.20
C VAL A 86 1.65 2.53 4.99
N GLU A 87 2.32 1.83 4.07
CA GLU A 87 2.02 0.44 3.73
C GLU A 87 2.85 -0.52 4.57
N VAL A 88 2.17 -1.42 5.27
CA VAL A 88 2.79 -2.52 6.01
C VAL A 88 2.89 -3.71 5.07
N LEU A 89 4.12 -3.97 4.59
CA LEU A 89 4.42 -5.02 3.62
C LEU A 89 4.18 -6.43 4.18
N GLU A 90 3.88 -7.38 3.30
CA GLU A 90 3.65 -8.79 3.63
C GLU A 90 4.86 -9.45 4.32
N GLY A 91 6.10 -9.03 4.01
CA GLY A 91 7.34 -9.53 4.61
C GLY A 91 7.59 -9.06 6.05
N VAL A 92 6.85 -8.06 6.57
CA VAL A 92 7.02 -7.57 7.94
C VAL A 92 6.36 -8.52 8.95
N ALA A 93 7.13 -9.12 9.84
CA ALA A 93 6.59 -9.91 10.94
C ALA A 93 5.83 -9.02 11.93
N VAL A 94 4.55 -9.33 12.17
CA VAL A 94 3.69 -8.57 13.08
C VAL A 94 3.89 -9.06 14.51
N ASP A 95 4.42 -8.19 15.35
CA ASP A 95 4.59 -8.39 16.80
C ASP A 95 4.12 -7.14 17.57
N ASP A 96 4.22 -7.17 18.87
CA ASP A 96 3.79 -6.07 19.75
C ASP A 96 4.52 -4.75 19.44
N GLU A 97 5.78 -4.80 19.00
CA GLU A 97 6.57 -3.60 18.64
C GLU A 97 6.02 -2.95 17.36
N VAL A 98 5.67 -3.77 16.34
CA VAL A 98 5.05 -3.28 15.10
C VAL A 98 3.65 -2.73 15.37
N VAL A 99 2.83 -3.43 16.17
CA VAL A 99 1.49 -2.94 16.53
C VAL A 99 1.57 -1.61 17.26
N ALA A 100 2.48 -1.47 18.23
CA ALA A 100 2.69 -0.22 18.95
C ALA A 100 3.17 0.91 18.01
N GLY A 101 4.05 0.60 17.08
CA GLY A 101 4.56 1.55 16.09
C GLY A 101 3.47 2.03 15.12
N VAL A 102 2.63 1.13 14.62
CA VAL A 102 1.47 1.48 13.77
C VAL A 102 0.49 2.40 14.51
N LEU A 103 0.21 2.11 15.78
CA LEU A 103 -0.62 2.99 16.61
C LEU A 103 -0.02 4.38 16.77
N GLU A 104 1.30 4.49 16.96
CA GLU A 104 1.98 5.78 17.06
C GLU A 104 1.94 6.54 15.73
N LEU A 105 2.15 5.87 14.60
CA LEU A 105 2.02 6.49 13.27
C LEU A 105 0.61 7.05 13.06
N ARG A 106 -0.44 6.31 13.42
CA ARG A 106 -1.81 6.82 13.37
C ARG A 106 -2.03 8.06 14.26
N ARG A 107 -1.48 8.06 15.48
CA ARG A 107 -1.54 9.24 16.37
C ARG A 107 -0.86 10.46 15.78
N ARG A 108 0.15 10.25 14.94
CA ARG A 108 0.86 11.31 14.20
C ARG A 108 0.14 11.75 12.93
N GLY A 109 -1.01 11.16 12.60
CA GLY A 109 -1.85 11.54 11.46
C GLY A 109 -1.60 10.76 10.17
N TYR A 110 -0.75 9.72 10.19
CA TYR A 110 -0.57 8.84 9.05
C TYR A 110 -1.78 7.91 8.90
N ARG A 111 -2.13 7.62 7.65
CA ARG A 111 -3.02 6.51 7.29
C ARG A 111 -2.20 5.24 7.13
N ILE A 112 -2.84 4.10 7.36
CA ILE A 112 -2.20 2.78 7.30
C ILE A 112 -2.88 1.93 6.24
N ALA A 113 -2.07 1.31 5.37
CA ALA A 113 -2.49 0.26 4.47
C ALA A 113 -1.85 -1.07 4.90
N ILE A 114 -2.61 -2.15 4.81
CA ILE A 114 -2.10 -3.51 4.92
C ILE A 114 -1.94 -4.04 3.51
N ASP A 115 -0.70 -4.33 3.14
CA ASP A 115 -0.34 -4.75 1.79
C ASP A 115 -0.47 -6.25 1.59
N ASP A 116 -0.83 -6.67 0.37
CA ASP A 116 -0.94 -8.06 -0.09
C ASP A 116 -1.67 -9.01 0.88
N TRP A 117 -2.81 -8.55 1.45
CA TRP A 117 -3.53 -9.38 2.41
C TRP A 117 -4.46 -10.39 1.73
N GLU A 118 -4.25 -11.67 2.01
CA GLU A 118 -4.98 -12.81 1.43
C GLU A 118 -6.14 -13.32 2.31
N GLY A 119 -6.51 -12.61 3.38
CA GLY A 119 -7.51 -13.05 4.34
C GLY A 119 -6.97 -13.92 5.49
N GLY A 120 -5.64 -14.01 5.64
CA GLY A 120 -4.95 -14.80 6.68
C GLY A 120 -5.01 -14.18 8.08
N GLU A 121 -4.54 -14.95 9.08
CA GLU A 121 -4.53 -14.54 10.50
C GLU A 121 -3.30 -13.68 10.85
N ASP A 122 -2.28 -13.69 10.03
CA ASP A 122 -0.97 -13.07 10.27
C ASP A 122 -1.02 -11.53 10.43
N ARG A 123 -2.05 -10.88 9.88
CA ARG A 123 -2.26 -9.42 9.92
C ARG A 123 -3.42 -8.97 10.80
N VAL A 124 -4.19 -9.90 11.39
CA VAL A 124 -5.42 -9.59 12.12
C VAL A 124 -5.20 -8.57 13.25
N ALA A 125 -4.02 -8.57 13.89
CA ALA A 125 -3.68 -7.61 14.93
C ALA A 125 -3.57 -6.16 14.42
N LEU A 126 -3.33 -5.94 13.12
CA LEU A 126 -3.20 -4.62 12.51
C LEU A 126 -4.49 -4.12 11.85
N LEU A 127 -5.37 -5.03 11.41
CA LEU A 127 -6.59 -4.69 10.67
C LEU A 127 -7.49 -3.67 11.40
N PRO A 128 -7.67 -3.69 12.73
CA PRO A 128 -8.46 -2.68 13.43
C PRO A 128 -7.92 -1.25 13.29
N PHE A 129 -6.67 -1.11 12.84
CA PHE A 129 -5.97 0.17 12.66
C PHE A 129 -5.77 0.54 11.19
N ALA A 130 -6.19 -0.32 10.25
CA ALA A 130 -6.05 -0.09 8.82
C ALA A 130 -7.10 0.91 8.31
N ASP A 131 -6.65 1.82 7.45
CA ASP A 131 -7.52 2.68 6.64
C ASP A 131 -7.72 2.06 5.25
N PHE A 132 -6.73 1.26 4.80
CA PHE A 132 -6.75 0.52 3.54
C PHE A 132 -6.31 -0.92 3.74
N VAL A 133 -6.87 -1.82 2.94
CA VAL A 133 -6.39 -3.19 2.75
C VAL A 133 -6.23 -3.40 1.25
N LYS A 134 -5.02 -3.80 0.84
CA LYS A 134 -4.68 -4.10 -0.55
C LYS A 134 -4.73 -5.61 -0.76
N VAL A 135 -5.32 -6.02 -1.87
CA VAL A 135 -5.57 -7.42 -2.22
C VAL A 135 -5.07 -7.66 -3.64
N ASP A 136 -4.05 -8.50 -3.78
CA ASP A 136 -3.44 -8.86 -5.06
C ASP A 136 -4.22 -10.00 -5.76
N LEU A 137 -4.68 -9.79 -7.00
CA LEU A 137 -5.40 -10.79 -7.79
C LEU A 137 -4.50 -11.94 -8.28
N GLU A 138 -3.18 -11.80 -8.31
CA GLU A 138 -2.28 -12.95 -8.55
C GLU A 138 -2.21 -13.90 -7.34
N ALA A 139 -2.30 -13.36 -6.13
CA ALA A 139 -2.24 -14.15 -4.90
C ALA A 139 -3.57 -14.84 -4.59
N ILE A 140 -4.70 -14.23 -4.95
CA ILE A 140 -6.02 -14.81 -4.70
C ILE A 140 -6.84 -14.93 -5.98
N THR A 141 -7.61 -16.00 -6.09
CA THR A 141 -8.53 -16.16 -7.23
C THR A 141 -9.75 -15.25 -7.10
N ALA A 142 -10.34 -14.86 -8.24
CA ALA A 142 -11.56 -14.07 -8.29
C ALA A 142 -12.72 -14.68 -7.46
N ILE A 143 -12.78 -16.02 -7.32
CA ILE A 143 -13.77 -16.72 -6.48
C ILE A 143 -13.60 -16.43 -4.99
N ARG A 144 -12.36 -16.24 -4.52
CA ARG A 144 -12.07 -15.94 -3.11
C ARG A 144 -12.23 -14.47 -2.77
N LEU A 145 -12.10 -13.59 -3.76
CA LEU A 145 -12.07 -12.13 -3.57
C LEU A 145 -13.25 -11.60 -2.74
N PRO A 146 -14.54 -11.95 -3.01
CA PRO A 146 -15.65 -11.44 -2.20
C PRO A 146 -15.54 -11.80 -0.71
N GLY A 147 -15.05 -13.01 -0.42
CA GLY A 147 -14.84 -13.46 0.96
C GLY A 147 -13.73 -12.68 1.67
N VAL A 148 -12.64 -12.38 0.98
CA VAL A 148 -11.52 -11.58 1.51
C VAL A 148 -11.98 -10.14 1.76
N VAL A 149 -12.67 -9.51 0.83
CA VAL A 149 -13.22 -8.16 0.98
C VAL A 149 -14.19 -8.08 2.18
N ALA A 150 -15.12 -9.04 2.29
CA ALA A 150 -16.05 -9.09 3.41
C ALA A 150 -15.33 -9.25 4.76
N ARG A 151 -14.32 -10.12 4.82
CA ARG A 151 -13.51 -10.33 6.03
C ARG A 151 -12.69 -9.09 6.41
N ALA A 152 -12.11 -8.36 5.44
CA ALA A 152 -11.42 -7.10 5.71
C ALA A 152 -12.36 -6.12 6.42
N ARG A 153 -13.59 -5.97 5.91
CA ARG A 153 -14.58 -5.06 6.51
C ARG A 153 -15.06 -5.50 7.88
N GLU A 154 -15.20 -6.81 8.10
CA GLU A 154 -15.56 -7.35 9.42
C GLU A 154 -14.48 -7.06 10.48
N LEU A 155 -13.20 -7.20 10.11
CA LEU A 155 -12.06 -7.02 11.00
C LEU A 155 -11.63 -5.55 11.17
N CYS A 156 -12.19 -4.64 10.37
CA CYS A 156 -11.92 -3.19 10.42
C CYS A 156 -13.19 -2.42 10.87
N PRO A 157 -13.56 -2.43 12.15
CA PRO A 157 -14.84 -1.85 12.62
C PRO A 157 -14.93 -0.33 12.46
N GLY A 158 -13.79 0.35 12.27
CA GLY A 158 -13.72 1.78 11.96
C GLY A 158 -14.05 2.12 10.50
N GLY A 159 -14.26 1.09 9.65
CA GLY A 159 -14.36 1.19 8.20
C GLY A 159 -12.99 1.08 7.54
N VAL A 160 -12.94 0.48 6.36
CA VAL A 160 -11.73 0.28 5.57
C VAL A 160 -12.06 0.42 4.09
N MET A 161 -11.16 1.00 3.32
CA MET A 161 -11.21 0.97 1.86
C MET A 161 -10.40 -0.22 1.35
N VAL A 162 -11.01 -1.05 0.50
CA VAL A 162 -10.32 -2.19 -0.10
C VAL A 162 -9.82 -1.79 -1.48
N VAL A 163 -8.51 -1.91 -1.68
CA VAL A 163 -7.83 -1.71 -2.96
C VAL A 163 -7.60 -3.08 -3.58
N VAL A 164 -8.07 -3.30 -4.81
CA VAL A 164 -7.74 -4.51 -5.57
C VAL A 164 -6.67 -4.17 -6.59
N GLU A 165 -5.58 -4.95 -6.56
CA GLU A 165 -4.38 -4.73 -7.34
C GLU A 165 -4.25 -5.74 -8.48
N ARG A 166 -3.32 -5.43 -9.42
CA ARG A 166 -3.01 -6.23 -10.62
C ARG A 166 -4.22 -6.49 -11.50
N ILE A 167 -5.06 -5.49 -11.64
CA ILE A 167 -6.15 -5.53 -12.60
C ILE A 167 -5.56 -5.38 -14.01
N GLU A 168 -5.54 -6.47 -14.77
CA GLU A 168 -4.96 -6.52 -16.12
C GLU A 168 -6.03 -6.67 -17.20
N THR A 169 -7.22 -7.15 -16.85
CA THR A 169 -8.34 -7.38 -17.78
C THR A 169 -9.63 -6.75 -17.27
N GLU A 170 -10.61 -6.56 -18.20
CA GLU A 170 -11.94 -6.09 -17.81
C GLU A 170 -12.67 -7.12 -16.92
N ASP A 171 -12.38 -8.42 -17.08
CA ASP A 171 -12.94 -9.45 -16.21
C ASP A 171 -12.41 -9.31 -14.77
N ASP A 172 -11.12 -8.99 -14.59
CA ASP A 172 -10.55 -8.70 -13.27
C ASP A 172 -11.21 -7.48 -12.64
N ARG A 173 -11.39 -6.42 -13.44
CA ARG A 173 -12.05 -5.20 -13.01
C ARG A 173 -13.49 -5.46 -12.58
N GLN A 174 -14.23 -6.25 -13.36
CA GLN A 174 -15.62 -6.60 -13.04
C GLN A 174 -15.68 -7.47 -11.77
N ALA A 175 -14.77 -8.45 -11.62
CA ALA A 175 -14.70 -9.27 -10.42
C ALA A 175 -14.40 -8.44 -9.16
N ALA A 176 -13.52 -7.44 -9.24
CA ALA A 176 -13.22 -6.53 -8.15
C ALA A 176 -14.44 -5.65 -7.78
N LEU A 177 -15.17 -5.13 -8.79
CA LEU A 177 -16.40 -4.37 -8.57
C LEU A 177 -17.49 -5.23 -7.92
N ASP A 178 -17.70 -6.45 -8.41
CA ASP A 178 -18.70 -7.38 -7.88
C ASP A 178 -18.37 -7.84 -6.45
N ALA A 179 -17.07 -7.93 -6.12
CA ALA A 179 -16.62 -8.20 -4.77
C ALA A 179 -16.81 -7.01 -3.82
N GLY A 180 -17.12 -5.84 -4.36
CA GLY A 180 -17.34 -4.62 -3.60
C GLY A 180 -16.03 -3.90 -3.20
N ALA A 181 -14.98 -3.98 -4.01
CA ALA A 181 -13.79 -3.16 -3.84
C ALA A 181 -14.11 -1.66 -3.99
N ASP A 182 -13.35 -0.83 -3.28
CA ASP A 182 -13.53 0.63 -3.29
C ASP A 182 -12.58 1.31 -4.27
N LEU A 183 -11.36 0.76 -4.39
CA LEU A 183 -10.27 1.28 -5.20
C LEU A 183 -9.63 0.19 -6.05
N PHE A 184 -8.98 0.60 -7.11
CA PHE A 184 -8.51 -0.27 -8.18
C PHE A 184 -7.13 0.17 -8.67
N GLN A 185 -6.22 -0.80 -8.89
CA GLN A 185 -4.88 -0.57 -9.41
C GLN A 185 -4.49 -1.69 -10.37
N GLY A 186 -3.82 -1.36 -11.47
CA GLY A 186 -3.34 -2.35 -12.44
C GLY A 186 -3.10 -1.77 -13.82
N TYR A 187 -2.46 -2.56 -14.68
CA TYR A 187 -2.04 -2.11 -16.02
C TYR A 187 -3.19 -1.83 -16.97
N LEU A 188 -4.36 -2.42 -16.72
CA LEU A 188 -5.58 -2.07 -17.46
C LEU A 188 -5.98 -0.61 -17.26
N LEU A 189 -5.77 -0.08 -16.05
CA LEU A 189 -6.23 1.25 -15.62
C LEU A 189 -5.19 2.32 -15.91
N ALA A 190 -3.95 2.05 -15.52
CA ALA A 190 -2.81 2.91 -15.79
C ALA A 190 -1.48 2.14 -15.65
N THR A 191 -0.54 2.44 -16.53
CA THR A 191 0.85 1.97 -16.38
C THR A 191 1.61 2.89 -15.44
N PRO A 192 2.58 2.37 -14.66
CA PRO A 192 3.43 3.20 -13.81
C PRO A 192 4.22 4.23 -14.63
N ASP A 193 4.17 5.48 -14.23
CA ASP A 193 4.98 6.56 -14.80
C ASP A 193 6.35 6.61 -14.13
N LEU A 194 7.41 6.64 -14.93
CA LEU A 194 8.79 6.77 -14.44
C LEU A 194 9.04 8.23 -14.00
N VAL A 195 9.55 8.38 -12.79
CA VAL A 195 9.98 9.64 -12.18
C VAL A 195 11.44 9.59 -11.75
#